data_8031399050f10a51a9e69d935ce8f807
#
_entry.id   8031399050f10a51a9e69d935ce8f807
#
_cell.length_a   1.000
_cell.length_b   1.000
_cell.length_c   1.000
_cell.angle_alpha   90.00
_cell.angle_beta   90.00
_cell.angle_gamma   90.00
#
_symmetry.space_group_name_H-M   'P 1'
#
loop_
_entity.id
_entity.type
_entity.pdbx_description
1 polymer ?
#
loop_
_entity_poly.entity_id
_entity_poly.type
_entity_poly.pdbx_seq_one_letter_code
_entity_poly.pdbx_strand_id
1 'polypeptide(L)'
;VGARKRCCDLALEYGATQIVNYREGDIVEQIMDYTHGKGVDRIIIAGGNVDTFAQAITMLKPGGIIGNVNYLGSGDFVKIPREELGCGMSHKQIRCGLMPGGRLRSEKLLKLIQTGRVDPGKMITHRFEGFEHMEEALMLMKDKPADLIKPLVVI
;
A
#
# COMPACT_ATOMS: atom_id res chain seq x y z
N VAL A 1 -3.22 0.63 -6.64
CA VAL A 1 -3.43 2.07 -6.80
C VAL A 1 -2.12 2.81 -6.57
N GLY A 2 -1.71 3.65 -7.49
CA GLY A 2 -0.46 4.42 -7.44
C GLY A 2 -0.37 5.40 -8.59
N ALA A 3 0.59 6.36 -8.54
CA ALA A 3 0.79 7.33 -9.63
C ALA A 3 2.25 7.57 -9.99
N ARG A 4 3.20 7.13 -9.15
CA ARG A 4 4.62 7.26 -9.50
C ARG A 4 5.00 6.14 -10.45
N LYS A 5 5.44 6.50 -11.67
CA LYS A 5 5.72 5.55 -12.75
C LYS A 5 6.63 4.41 -12.28
N ARG A 6 7.76 4.72 -11.65
CA ARG A 6 8.71 3.70 -11.17
C ARG A 6 8.08 2.68 -10.20
N CYS A 7 7.19 3.16 -9.31
CA CYS A 7 6.48 2.27 -8.38
C CYS A 7 5.44 1.40 -9.08
N CYS A 8 4.75 1.96 -10.09
CA CYS A 8 3.76 1.25 -10.89
C CYS A 8 4.43 0.16 -11.73
N ASP A 9 5.53 0.48 -12.40
CA ASP A 9 6.31 -0.47 -13.20
C ASP A 9 6.78 -1.65 -12.34
N LEU A 10 7.33 -1.35 -11.14
CA LEU A 10 7.76 -2.39 -10.22
C LEU A 10 6.59 -3.23 -9.69
N ALA A 11 5.42 -2.62 -9.46
CA ALA A 11 4.24 -3.38 -9.05
C ALA A 11 3.80 -4.38 -10.14
N LEU A 12 3.84 -3.99 -11.42
CA LEU A 12 3.58 -4.89 -12.55
C LEU A 12 4.62 -6.01 -12.61
N GLU A 13 5.89 -5.71 -12.41
CA GLU A 13 6.96 -6.69 -12.35
C GLU A 13 6.77 -7.70 -11.20
N TYR A 14 6.22 -7.26 -10.06
CA TYR A 14 5.83 -8.13 -8.95
C TYR A 14 4.50 -8.87 -9.14
N GLY A 15 3.87 -8.74 -10.31
CA GLY A 15 2.68 -9.51 -10.68
C GLY A 15 1.36 -8.78 -10.49
N ALA A 16 1.35 -7.46 -10.34
CA ALA A 16 0.11 -6.71 -10.42
C ALA A 16 -0.47 -6.83 -11.85
N THR A 17 -1.77 -7.08 -11.94
CA THR A 17 -2.46 -7.22 -13.23
C THR A 17 -2.94 -5.90 -13.79
N GLN A 18 -3.17 -4.90 -12.93
CA GLN A 18 -3.67 -3.58 -13.31
C GLN A 18 -3.11 -2.50 -12.39
N ILE A 19 -2.86 -1.34 -12.95
CA ILE A 19 -2.55 -0.12 -12.21
C ILE A 19 -3.73 0.83 -12.31
N VAL A 20 -4.16 1.34 -11.16
CA VAL A 20 -5.13 2.42 -11.06
C VAL A 20 -4.40 3.69 -10.66
N ASN A 21 -4.42 4.70 -11.52
CA ASN A 21 -3.69 5.94 -11.31
C ASN A 21 -4.63 7.01 -10.75
N TYR A 22 -4.41 7.40 -9.50
CA TYR A 22 -5.24 8.41 -8.83
C TYR A 22 -5.10 9.84 -9.39
N ARG A 23 -4.17 10.08 -10.32
CA ARG A 23 -4.03 11.36 -11.04
C ARG A 23 -4.86 11.40 -12.32
N GLU A 24 -5.36 10.27 -12.79
CA GLU A 24 -6.10 10.14 -14.03
C GLU A 24 -7.61 10.10 -13.84
N GLY A 25 -8.07 10.08 -12.57
CA GLY A 25 -9.48 10.10 -12.24
C GLY A 25 -9.79 9.57 -10.85
N ASP A 26 -11.05 9.50 -10.52
CA ASP A 26 -11.51 8.95 -9.25
C ASP A 26 -11.15 7.47 -9.13
N ILE A 27 -10.60 7.10 -7.97
CA ILE A 27 -10.10 5.73 -7.72
C ILE A 27 -11.26 4.74 -7.67
N VAL A 28 -12.38 5.15 -7.07
CA VAL A 28 -13.56 4.29 -6.92
C VAL A 28 -14.16 3.98 -8.28
N GLU A 29 -14.33 5.01 -9.12
CA GLU A 29 -14.85 4.85 -10.48
C GLU A 29 -13.95 3.90 -11.29
N GLN A 30 -12.64 4.15 -11.33
CA GLN A 30 -11.70 3.29 -12.06
C GLN A 30 -11.75 1.82 -11.61
N ILE A 31 -11.83 1.56 -10.30
CA ILE A 31 -11.93 0.20 -9.77
C ILE A 31 -13.29 -0.43 -10.08
N MET A 32 -14.37 0.34 -9.97
CA MET A 32 -15.71 -0.18 -10.28
C MET A 32 -15.84 -0.50 -11.77
N ASP A 33 -15.31 0.33 -12.65
CA ASP A 33 -15.27 0.05 -14.09
C ASP A 33 -14.48 -1.22 -14.39
N TYR A 34 -13.26 -1.33 -13.85
CA TYR A 34 -12.41 -2.52 -14.03
C TYR A 34 -13.09 -3.81 -13.52
N THR A 35 -13.88 -3.71 -12.47
CA THR A 35 -14.57 -4.85 -11.86
C THR A 35 -16.02 -5.02 -12.37
N HIS A 36 -16.42 -4.26 -13.39
CA HIS A 36 -17.78 -4.26 -13.94
C HIS A 36 -18.87 -4.03 -12.87
N GLY A 37 -18.64 -3.05 -12.01
CA GLY A 37 -19.53 -2.67 -10.92
C GLY A 37 -19.53 -3.62 -9.71
N LYS A 38 -18.74 -4.69 -9.73
CA LYS A 38 -18.75 -5.70 -8.66
C LYS A 38 -17.94 -5.32 -7.42
N GLY A 39 -16.93 -4.46 -7.59
CA GLY A 39 -15.97 -4.15 -6.54
C GLY A 39 -14.95 -5.28 -6.31
N VAL A 40 -14.22 -5.21 -5.21
CA VAL A 40 -13.11 -6.12 -4.88
C VAL A 40 -13.39 -6.93 -3.61
N ASP A 41 -12.81 -8.12 -3.52
CA ASP A 41 -13.01 -9.01 -2.36
C ASP A 41 -12.11 -8.64 -1.18
N ARG A 42 -10.91 -8.09 -1.46
CA ARG A 42 -9.92 -7.76 -0.44
C ARG A 42 -9.18 -6.48 -0.78
N ILE A 43 -8.93 -5.67 0.24
CA ILE A 43 -8.17 -4.41 0.13
C ILE A 43 -7.09 -4.40 1.18
N ILE A 44 -5.88 -3.96 0.80
CA ILE A 44 -4.81 -3.62 1.73
C ILE A 44 -4.57 -2.11 1.63
N ILE A 45 -4.73 -1.41 2.75
CA ILE A 45 -4.38 0.01 2.86
C ILE A 45 -2.98 0.08 3.48
N ALA A 46 -1.99 0.46 2.65
CA ALA A 46 -0.60 0.61 3.07
C ALA A 46 -0.05 2.03 2.80
N GLY A 47 -0.92 2.98 2.50
CA GLY A 47 -0.64 4.39 2.23
C GLY A 47 -1.94 5.13 1.96
N GLY A 48 -1.85 6.43 1.65
CA GLY A 48 -3.00 7.28 1.40
C GLY A 48 -3.29 8.24 2.55
N ASN A 49 -4.49 8.79 2.57
CA ASN A 49 -4.98 9.75 3.55
C ASN A 49 -6.25 9.23 4.25
N VAL A 50 -6.92 10.09 5.01
CA VAL A 50 -8.15 9.74 5.74
C VAL A 50 -9.31 9.31 4.83
N ASP A 51 -9.37 9.84 3.60
CA ASP A 51 -10.43 9.53 2.64
C ASP A 51 -10.26 8.13 2.02
N THR A 52 -9.02 7.62 1.99
CA THR A 52 -8.70 6.29 1.46
C THR A 52 -9.51 5.19 2.14
N PHE A 53 -9.85 5.38 3.40
CA PHE A 53 -10.64 4.41 4.15
C PHE A 53 -12.10 4.35 3.67
N ALA A 54 -12.71 5.51 3.44
CA ALA A 54 -14.06 5.61 2.88
C ALA A 54 -14.12 5.04 1.46
N GLN A 55 -13.15 5.40 0.62
CA GLN A 55 -13.01 4.84 -0.73
C GLN A 55 -12.89 3.30 -0.71
N ALA A 56 -12.06 2.77 0.20
CA ALA A 56 -11.91 1.33 0.36
C ALA A 56 -13.23 0.63 0.73
N ILE A 57 -14.03 1.21 1.62
CA ILE A 57 -15.33 0.67 1.99
C ILE A 57 -16.29 0.67 0.78
N THR A 58 -16.27 1.73 -0.02
CA THR A 58 -17.11 1.84 -1.22
C THR A 58 -16.78 0.77 -2.24
N MET A 59 -15.49 0.55 -2.51
CA MET A 59 -15.02 -0.45 -3.48
C MET A 59 -15.14 -1.90 -3.01
N LEU A 60 -15.32 -2.13 -1.71
CA LEU A 60 -15.33 -3.48 -1.14
C LEU A 60 -16.69 -4.18 -1.36
N LYS A 61 -16.66 -5.40 -1.85
CA LYS A 61 -17.87 -6.25 -1.93
C LYS A 61 -18.47 -6.55 -0.54
N PRO A 62 -19.77 -6.85 -0.46
CA PRO A 62 -20.31 -7.48 0.74
C PRO A 62 -19.50 -8.73 1.12
N GLY A 63 -19.25 -8.93 2.41
CA GLY A 63 -18.38 -10.01 2.93
C GLY A 63 -16.90 -9.81 2.73
N GLY A 64 -16.47 -8.74 2.06
CA GLY A 64 -15.07 -8.45 1.80
C GLY A 64 -14.29 -8.00 3.04
N ILE A 65 -12.97 -7.96 2.93
CA ILE A 65 -12.06 -7.65 4.05
C ILE A 65 -11.11 -6.51 3.67
N ILE A 66 -11.03 -5.48 4.51
CA ILE A 66 -9.98 -4.47 4.48
C ILE A 66 -8.92 -4.83 5.52
N GLY A 67 -7.67 -4.94 5.10
CA GLY A 67 -6.48 -4.96 5.96
C GLY A 67 -5.82 -3.59 5.97
N ASN A 68 -5.72 -2.94 7.13
CA ASN A 68 -5.05 -1.66 7.23
C ASN A 68 -3.74 -1.80 8.02
N VAL A 69 -2.63 -1.38 7.39
CA VAL A 69 -1.29 -1.30 7.99
C VAL A 69 -0.73 0.13 7.90
N ASN A 70 -1.57 1.10 7.50
CA ASN A 70 -1.22 2.49 7.38
C ASN A 70 -1.59 3.26 8.65
N TYR A 71 -0.78 4.26 8.98
CA TYR A 71 -1.15 5.29 9.95
C TYR A 71 -2.22 6.19 9.32
N LEU A 72 -3.39 6.29 9.94
CA LEU A 72 -4.56 6.93 9.34
C LEU A 72 -4.55 8.47 9.39
N GLY A 73 -3.40 9.07 9.64
CA GLY A 73 -3.23 10.51 9.66
C GLY A 73 -3.57 11.14 11.02
N SER A 74 -4.16 12.33 11.00
CA SER A 74 -4.53 13.12 12.18
C SER A 74 -6.04 13.31 12.23
N GLY A 75 -6.56 13.67 13.41
CA GLY A 75 -7.98 13.90 13.67
C GLY A 75 -8.57 12.82 14.57
N ASP A 76 -9.74 13.12 15.13
CA ASP A 76 -10.38 12.27 16.14
C ASP A 76 -11.19 11.11 15.53
N PHE A 77 -11.53 11.20 14.24
CA PHE A 77 -12.42 10.26 13.59
C PHE A 77 -11.96 9.83 12.20
N VAL A 78 -12.21 8.59 11.86
CA VAL A 78 -12.18 8.08 10.50
C VAL A 78 -13.63 7.94 10.02
N LYS A 79 -13.98 8.62 8.93
CA LYS A 79 -15.34 8.59 8.38
C LYS A 79 -15.61 7.26 7.68
N ILE A 80 -16.72 6.64 8.05
CA ILE A 80 -17.20 5.41 7.42
C ILE A 80 -18.52 5.73 6.72
N PRO A 81 -18.61 5.63 5.39
CA PRO A 81 -19.86 5.85 4.67
C PRO A 81 -20.88 4.77 5.03
N ARG A 82 -21.98 5.19 5.59
CA ARG A 82 -22.99 4.30 6.18
C ARG A 82 -23.67 3.40 5.14
N GLU A 83 -24.04 3.95 3.99
CA GLU A 83 -24.74 3.20 2.94
C GLU A 83 -23.81 2.19 2.29
N GLU A 84 -22.61 2.58 1.94
CA GLU A 84 -21.59 1.74 1.33
C GLU A 84 -21.12 0.64 2.30
N LEU A 85 -21.17 0.89 3.61
CA LEU A 85 -21.01 -0.17 4.61
C LEU A 85 -22.21 -1.12 4.66
N GLY A 86 -23.27 -0.89 3.84
CA GLY A 86 -24.50 -1.66 3.87
C GLY A 86 -25.29 -1.48 5.15
N CYS A 87 -25.33 -0.26 5.68
CA CYS A 87 -25.96 0.07 6.96
C CYS A 87 -25.48 -0.81 8.14
N GLY A 88 -24.26 -1.33 8.06
CA GLY A 88 -23.71 -2.26 9.05
C GLY A 88 -24.07 -3.73 8.86
N MET A 89 -24.81 -4.08 7.80
CA MET A 89 -25.33 -5.44 7.58
C MET A 89 -24.65 -6.19 6.42
N SER A 90 -23.66 -5.57 5.76
CA SER A 90 -23.02 -6.14 4.56
C SER A 90 -21.91 -7.17 4.85
N HIS A 91 -21.69 -7.54 6.09
CA HIS A 91 -20.58 -8.42 6.51
C HIS A 91 -19.18 -7.95 6.10
N LYS A 92 -19.00 -6.68 5.74
CA LYS A 92 -17.68 -6.10 5.47
C LYS A 92 -16.84 -6.10 6.74
N GLN A 93 -15.58 -6.51 6.63
CA GLN A 93 -14.67 -6.61 7.77
C GLN A 93 -13.53 -5.62 7.65
N ILE A 94 -13.12 -5.07 8.77
CA ILE A 94 -11.97 -4.17 8.88
C ILE A 94 -11.00 -4.78 9.89
N ARG A 95 -9.76 -4.99 9.45
CA ARG A 95 -8.68 -5.52 10.28
C ARG A 95 -7.53 -4.54 10.28
N CYS A 96 -7.26 -3.92 11.40
CA CYS A 96 -6.15 -3.01 11.59
C CYS A 96 -5.04 -3.69 12.41
N GLY A 97 -3.81 -3.30 12.16
CA GLY A 97 -2.70 -3.79 12.96
C GLY A 97 -1.33 -3.45 12.40
N LEU A 98 -0.35 -3.59 13.26
CA LEU A 98 1.05 -3.58 12.90
C LEU A 98 1.53 -5.02 12.71
N MET A 99 2.59 -5.18 11.93
CA MET A 99 3.24 -6.47 11.81
C MET A 99 3.75 -6.92 13.19
N PRO A 100 3.35 -8.09 13.65
CA PRO A 100 3.95 -8.63 14.87
C PRO A 100 5.44 -8.85 14.63
N GLY A 101 6.27 -8.25 15.46
CA GLY A 101 7.73 -8.36 15.38
C GLY A 101 8.26 -9.73 15.80
N GLY A 102 9.55 -9.76 16.08
CA GLY A 102 10.26 -10.88 16.67
C GLY A 102 10.96 -11.80 15.66
N ARG A 103 11.86 -12.61 16.21
CA ARG A 103 12.80 -13.46 15.46
C ARG A 103 12.10 -14.38 14.47
N LEU A 104 11.05 -15.07 14.90
CA LEU A 104 10.33 -16.02 14.05
C LEU A 104 9.74 -15.36 12.79
N ARG A 105 9.26 -14.13 12.91
CA ARG A 105 8.75 -13.38 11.75
C ARG A 105 9.89 -13.01 10.79
N SER A 106 11.00 -12.53 11.31
CA SER A 106 12.18 -12.18 10.52
C SER A 106 12.74 -13.40 9.79
N GLU A 107 12.83 -14.54 10.45
CA GLU A 107 13.27 -15.80 9.84
C GLU A 107 12.33 -16.24 8.69
N LYS A 108 11.01 -16.11 8.86
CA LYS A 108 10.04 -16.41 7.80
C LYS A 108 10.19 -15.47 6.59
N LEU A 109 10.42 -14.18 6.82
CA LEU A 109 10.64 -13.22 5.75
C LEU A 109 11.95 -13.49 5.01
N LEU A 110 13.03 -13.76 5.74
CA LEU A 110 14.32 -14.15 5.14
C LEU A 110 14.19 -15.41 4.29
N LYS A 111 13.42 -16.39 4.73
CA LYS A 111 13.17 -17.61 3.95
C LYS A 111 12.45 -17.32 2.63
N LEU A 112 11.54 -16.35 2.58
CA LEU A 112 10.91 -15.95 1.32
C LEU A 112 11.92 -15.34 0.34
N ILE A 113 12.89 -14.57 0.85
CA ILE A 113 13.98 -14.01 0.05
C ILE A 113 14.91 -15.13 -0.43
N GLN A 114 15.37 -16.03 0.46
CA GLN A 114 16.27 -17.13 0.15
C GLN A 114 15.69 -18.11 -0.88
N THR A 115 14.38 -18.29 -0.89
CA THR A 115 13.69 -19.16 -1.86
C THR A 115 13.29 -18.45 -3.16
N GLY A 116 13.69 -17.18 -3.34
CA GLY A 116 13.39 -16.40 -4.54
C GLY A 116 11.92 -16.02 -4.71
N ARG A 117 11.09 -16.16 -3.66
CA ARG A 117 9.67 -15.77 -3.72
C ARG A 117 9.44 -14.28 -3.65
N VAL A 118 10.36 -13.55 -3.04
CA VAL A 118 10.37 -12.09 -2.94
C VAL A 118 11.78 -11.60 -3.12
N ASP A 119 11.97 -10.61 -3.96
CA ASP A 119 13.26 -9.93 -4.16
C ASP A 119 13.13 -8.45 -3.74
N PRO A 120 13.36 -8.10 -2.47
CA PRO A 120 13.28 -6.72 -2.01
C PRO A 120 14.38 -5.83 -2.58
N GLY A 121 15.43 -6.41 -3.15
CA GLY A 121 16.51 -5.67 -3.80
C GLY A 121 16.02 -4.78 -4.94
N LYS A 122 15.00 -5.20 -5.66
CA LYS A 122 14.36 -4.42 -6.73
C LYS A 122 13.76 -3.08 -6.27
N MET A 123 13.47 -2.94 -4.99
CA MET A 123 12.98 -1.68 -4.41
C MET A 123 14.09 -0.68 -4.13
N ILE A 124 15.35 -1.10 -4.08
CA ILE A 124 16.51 -0.22 -3.82
C ILE A 124 16.82 0.53 -5.10
N THR A 125 16.59 1.85 -5.09
CA THR A 125 16.80 2.72 -6.25
C THR A 125 18.00 3.64 -6.11
N HIS A 126 18.38 3.93 -4.86
CA HIS A 126 19.49 4.83 -4.53
C HIS A 126 20.36 4.15 -3.48
N ARG A 127 21.66 4.13 -3.71
CA ARG A 127 22.64 3.50 -2.84
C ARG A 127 23.69 4.52 -2.43
N PHE A 128 23.95 4.57 -1.16
CA PHE A 128 24.96 5.43 -0.54
C PHE A 128 25.97 4.55 0.19
N GLU A 129 27.24 4.89 0.09
CA GLU A 129 28.31 4.16 0.76
C GLU A 129 28.87 5.05 1.89
N GLY A 130 28.86 4.55 3.12
CA GLY A 130 29.33 5.24 4.32
C GLY A 130 28.20 5.88 5.15
N PHE A 131 28.41 5.89 6.45
CA PHE A 131 27.45 6.43 7.42
C PHE A 131 27.24 7.94 7.27
N GLU A 132 28.24 8.67 6.77
CA GLU A 132 28.21 10.11 6.52
C GLU A 132 27.06 10.53 5.55
N HIS A 133 26.58 9.62 4.71
CA HIS A 133 25.48 9.87 3.77
C HIS A 133 24.08 9.58 4.36
N MET A 134 23.97 9.26 5.65
CA MET A 134 22.70 8.93 6.27
C MET A 134 21.69 10.09 6.19
N GLU A 135 22.14 11.31 6.46
CA GLU A 135 21.27 12.49 6.39
C GLU A 135 20.78 12.74 4.96
N GLU A 136 21.65 12.61 3.97
CA GLU A 136 21.30 12.76 2.56
C GLU A 136 20.22 11.74 2.15
N ALA A 137 20.37 10.48 2.53
CA ALA A 137 19.40 9.44 2.27
C ALA A 137 18.04 9.72 2.94
N LEU A 138 18.04 10.26 4.16
CA LEU A 138 16.81 10.66 4.86
C LEU A 138 16.13 11.85 4.20
N MET A 139 16.89 12.86 3.77
CA MET A 139 16.35 14.01 3.04
C MET A 139 15.76 13.59 1.70
N LEU A 140 16.42 12.68 0.98
CA LEU A 140 15.88 12.10 -0.24
C LEU A 140 14.52 11.41 -0.01
N MET A 141 14.34 10.72 1.10
CA MET A 141 13.05 10.13 1.48
C MET A 141 11.97 11.18 1.77
N LYS A 142 12.35 12.34 2.28
CA LYS A 142 11.43 13.48 2.52
C LYS A 142 10.99 14.11 1.20
N ASP A 143 11.93 14.35 0.30
CA ASP A 143 11.68 15.03 -0.98
C ASP A 143 10.97 14.14 -2.00
N LYS A 144 11.14 12.84 -1.91
CA LYS A 144 10.48 11.79 -2.70
C LYS A 144 10.50 12.05 -4.21
N PRO A 145 11.67 12.16 -4.84
CA PRO A 145 11.74 12.32 -6.28
C PRO A 145 11.03 11.15 -7.00
N ALA A 146 10.69 11.38 -8.27
CA ALA A 146 9.83 10.46 -9.03
C ALA A 146 10.41 9.04 -9.19
N ASP A 147 11.73 8.93 -9.23
CA ASP A 147 12.49 7.69 -9.41
C ASP A 147 12.85 6.99 -8.09
N LEU A 148 12.60 7.63 -6.95
CA LEU A 148 12.87 7.04 -5.65
C LEU A 148 11.81 6.02 -5.24
N ILE A 149 12.25 4.81 -4.88
CA ILE A 149 11.43 3.84 -4.13
C ILE A 149 12.02 3.70 -2.72
N LYS A 150 13.26 3.22 -2.61
CA LYS A 150 13.97 3.07 -1.34
C LYS A 150 15.44 3.48 -1.49
N PRO A 151 15.97 4.37 -0.64
CA PRO A 151 17.40 4.54 -0.48
C PRO A 151 17.95 3.43 0.42
N LEU A 152 19.19 3.07 0.19
CA LEU A 152 19.99 2.17 1.02
C LEU A 152 21.29 2.88 1.39
N VAL A 153 21.65 2.88 2.67
CA VAL A 153 22.97 3.27 3.14
C VAL A 153 23.70 1.99 3.55
N VAL A 154 24.89 1.79 2.99
CA VAL A 154 25.79 0.69 3.34
C VAL A 154 26.87 1.24 4.25
N ILE A 155 27.07 0.61 5.40
CA ILE A 155 28.00 1.04 6.44
C ILE A 155 29.21 0.12 6.46
#